data_25c038bac30f1cc071ac3c065a0545b7
#
_entry.id   25c038bac30f1cc071ac3c065a0545b7
#
_cell.length_a   1.000
_cell.length_b   1.000
_cell.length_c   1.000
_cell.angle_alpha   90.00
_cell.angle_beta   90.00
_cell.angle_gamma   90.00
#
_symmetry.space_group_name_H-M   'P 1'
#
loop_
_entity.id
_entity.type
_entity.pdbx_description
1 polymer ?
#
loop_
_entity_poly.entity_id
_entity_poly.type
_entity_poly.pdbx_seq_one_letter_code
_entity_poly.pdbx_strand_id
1 'polypeptide(L)'
;MPYGGPLLSDLELRYPFAPRSRKFFESIPVEDGLASREVIGQTESRLLSSLGRVKYEPHISELVEFSSFFAAALVASQDPVLTSKFSKKEAERAKEFFVREEPKAKVEIMTECFGATPSLVDIADGRASYSISFESYLTLVSRYELPRNPKWKLARQELDRGTVYMGDNMLNDLFGDSALAVVAEGVRNLRKGPFPKQLLGVKGDVIQYVPSPKPKTNKGYLYVENLLVHPVSDGRHRLVWLVLAPYLVNVKRLDDETAIEKIRAFVAAAGETGAMRRFIEYNVRRARRNGLLPPTFSTLKTEHPDVYWLLPKEVIAGEAAKKGALQ
;
A
#
# COMPACT_ATOMS: atom_id res chain seq x y z
N MET A 1 8.88 31.73 27.10
CA MET A 1 8.49 32.56 25.95
C MET A 1 7.25 31.91 25.35
N PRO A 2 6.13 32.56 25.18
CA PRO A 2 5.00 31.97 24.48
C PRO A 2 5.39 31.91 23.00
N TYR A 3 5.43 30.70 22.44
CA TYR A 3 5.65 30.47 21.03
C TYR A 3 4.44 31.05 20.27
N GLY A 4 4.60 32.24 19.71
CA GLY A 4 3.69 32.83 18.73
C GLY A 4 3.88 32.18 17.36
N GLY A 5 3.92 30.85 17.30
CA GLY A 5 3.86 30.11 16.05
C GLY A 5 2.46 30.20 15.43
N PRO A 6 2.32 30.02 14.12
CA PRO A 6 1.02 29.99 13.49
C PRO A 6 0.17 28.89 14.15
N LEU A 7 -1.06 29.26 14.56
CA LEU A 7 -2.02 28.31 15.13
C LEU A 7 -2.34 27.25 14.08
N LEU A 8 -2.32 25.97 14.49
CA LEU A 8 -2.80 24.86 13.67
C LEU A 8 -4.29 25.09 13.39
N SER A 9 -4.67 24.97 12.14
CA SER A 9 -6.08 24.99 11.76
C SER A 9 -6.69 23.58 11.89
N ASP A 10 -8.01 23.52 11.99
CA ASP A 10 -8.76 22.25 11.98
C ASP A 10 -8.40 21.38 10.79
N LEU A 11 -8.10 21.97 9.64
CA LEU A 11 -7.70 21.25 8.43
C LEU A 11 -6.36 20.50 8.65
N GLU A 12 -5.37 21.15 9.23
CA GLU A 12 -4.06 20.55 9.48
C GLU A 12 -4.14 19.42 10.51
N LEU A 13 -5.02 19.57 11.50
CA LEU A 13 -5.23 18.55 12.52
C LEU A 13 -5.96 17.30 11.99
N ARG A 14 -7.01 17.51 11.21
CA ARG A 14 -7.85 16.42 10.68
C ARG A 14 -7.21 15.75 9.46
N TYR A 15 -6.44 16.50 8.66
CA TYR A 15 -5.82 16.07 7.42
C TYR A 15 -4.30 16.33 7.41
N PRO A 16 -3.53 15.73 8.34
CA PRO A 16 -2.12 16.04 8.50
C PRO A 16 -1.24 15.64 7.29
N PHE A 17 -1.79 14.87 6.35
CA PHE A 17 -1.13 14.52 5.10
C PHE A 17 -1.31 15.58 3.98
N ALA A 18 -2.12 16.62 4.20
CA ALA A 18 -2.29 17.70 3.23
C ALA A 18 -0.94 18.41 2.97
N PRO A 19 -0.70 18.93 1.75
CA PRO A 19 0.56 19.60 1.41
C PRO A 19 0.90 20.75 2.36
N ARG A 20 -0.10 21.50 2.81
CA ARG A 20 0.06 22.59 3.78
C ARG A 20 0.53 22.08 5.13
N SER A 21 -0.05 20.99 5.63
CA SER A 21 0.33 20.35 6.90
C SER A 21 1.79 19.91 6.88
N ARG A 22 2.24 19.35 5.77
CA ARG A 22 3.63 18.94 5.61
C ARG A 22 4.59 20.13 5.68
N LYS A 23 4.29 21.22 4.98
CA LYS A 23 5.12 22.45 5.04
C LYS A 23 5.18 23.01 6.46
N PHE A 24 4.07 22.97 7.18
CA PHE A 24 4.05 23.40 8.58
C PHE A 24 4.93 22.52 9.44
N PHE A 25 4.85 21.20 9.33
CA PHE A 25 5.72 20.27 10.07
C PHE A 25 7.20 20.49 9.77
N GLU A 26 7.55 20.70 8.50
CA GLU A 26 8.93 20.99 8.09
C GLU A 26 9.50 22.29 8.71
N SER A 27 8.62 23.20 9.18
CA SER A 27 9.01 24.42 9.89
C SER A 27 9.23 24.25 11.40
N ILE A 28 8.80 23.11 11.98
CA ILE A 28 8.99 22.81 13.39
C ILE A 28 10.40 22.23 13.59
N PRO A 29 11.20 22.74 14.53
CA PRO A 29 12.48 22.14 14.86
C PRO A 29 12.30 20.66 15.27
N VAL A 30 13.11 19.78 14.73
CA VAL A 30 13.01 18.32 14.97
C VAL A 30 13.08 17.98 16.46
N GLU A 31 13.87 18.75 17.22
CA GLU A 31 14.06 18.57 18.66
C GLU A 31 12.76 18.86 19.44
N ASP A 32 12.00 19.86 19.02
CA ASP A 32 10.74 20.26 19.68
C ASP A 32 9.56 19.40 19.21
N GLY A 33 9.54 19.01 17.92
CA GLY A 33 8.43 18.29 17.31
C GLY A 33 8.45 16.77 17.55
N LEU A 34 9.61 16.15 17.78
CA LEU A 34 9.76 14.69 17.86
C LEU A 34 10.34 14.16 19.17
N ALA A 35 10.91 15.04 20.01
CA ALA A 35 11.66 14.63 21.20
C ALA A 35 10.82 14.63 22.49
N SER A 36 9.64 15.26 22.50
CA SER A 36 8.82 15.30 23.71
C SER A 36 8.30 13.91 24.07
N ARG A 37 8.26 13.60 25.38
CA ARG A 37 7.74 12.34 25.90
C ARG A 37 6.29 12.10 25.51
N GLU A 38 5.53 13.16 25.39
CA GLU A 38 4.11 13.15 25.00
C GLU A 38 3.94 12.75 23.52
N VAL A 39 4.75 13.35 22.62
CA VAL A 39 4.76 12.97 21.19
C VAL A 39 5.17 11.51 21.01
N ILE A 40 6.18 11.06 21.75
CA ILE A 40 6.65 9.66 21.71
C ILE A 40 5.51 8.71 22.13
N GLY A 41 4.87 8.95 23.28
CA GLY A 41 3.77 8.12 23.77
C GLY A 41 2.56 8.12 22.83
N GLN A 42 2.21 9.29 22.27
CA GLN A 42 1.11 9.40 21.31
C GLN A 42 1.43 8.71 19.98
N THR A 43 2.71 8.76 19.55
CA THR A 43 3.20 8.04 18.37
C THR A 43 3.04 6.53 18.54
N GLU A 44 3.42 5.99 19.68
CA GLU A 44 3.27 4.57 20.00
C GLU A 44 1.80 4.17 20.01
N SER A 45 0.94 4.92 20.68
CA SER A 45 -0.51 4.69 20.73
C SER A 45 -1.12 4.66 19.33
N ARG A 46 -0.74 5.60 18.45
CA ARG A 46 -1.21 5.71 17.06
C ARG A 46 -0.81 4.50 16.24
N LEU A 47 0.43 4.03 16.37
CA LEU A 47 0.93 2.86 15.66
C LEU A 47 0.30 1.56 16.18
N LEU A 48 0.19 1.38 17.49
CA LEU A 48 -0.46 0.21 18.10
C LEU A 48 -1.95 0.14 17.72
N SER A 49 -2.62 1.29 17.63
CA SER A 49 -3.99 1.36 17.12
C SER A 49 -4.09 0.94 15.66
N SER A 50 -3.11 1.32 14.83
CA SER A 50 -3.05 0.90 13.43
C SER A 50 -2.88 -0.62 13.28
N LEU A 51 -2.27 -1.26 14.28
CA LEU A 51 -2.14 -2.72 14.39
C LEU A 51 -3.36 -3.39 15.05
N GLY A 52 -4.36 -2.62 15.49
CA GLY A 52 -5.55 -3.10 16.18
C GLY A 52 -5.28 -3.61 17.61
N ARG A 53 -4.23 -3.10 18.27
CA ARG A 53 -3.84 -3.50 19.64
C ARG A 53 -4.47 -2.65 20.72
N VAL A 54 -4.66 -1.36 20.43
CA VAL A 54 -5.28 -0.39 21.35
C VAL A 54 -6.34 0.42 20.63
N LYS A 55 -7.28 0.97 21.36
CA LYS A 55 -8.18 2.01 20.87
C LYS A 55 -7.39 3.33 20.83
N TYR A 56 -7.43 4.02 19.71
CA TYR A 56 -6.79 5.33 19.62
C TYR A 56 -7.66 6.39 20.27
N GLU A 57 -7.02 7.22 21.09
CA GLU A 57 -7.62 8.41 21.65
C GLU A 57 -6.75 9.61 21.27
N PRO A 58 -7.33 10.64 20.61
CA PRO A 58 -6.59 11.83 20.24
C PRO A 58 -6.02 12.53 21.47
N HIS A 59 -4.82 13.10 21.33
CA HIS A 59 -4.20 13.85 22.41
C HIS A 59 -4.87 15.23 22.59
N ILE A 60 -4.95 15.71 23.83
CA ILE A 60 -5.55 17.00 24.15
C ILE A 60 -4.78 18.19 23.54
N SER A 61 -3.45 18.06 23.45
CA SER A 61 -2.60 19.04 22.79
C SER A 61 -2.60 18.82 21.29
N GLU A 62 -3.07 19.79 20.53
CA GLU A 62 -3.11 19.77 19.07
C GLU A 62 -1.72 19.57 18.45
N LEU A 63 -0.70 20.22 19.00
CA LEU A 63 0.66 20.07 18.51
C LEU A 63 1.19 18.66 18.73
N VAL A 64 0.91 18.00 19.85
CA VAL A 64 1.28 16.62 20.12
C VAL A 64 0.56 15.69 19.16
N GLU A 65 -0.75 15.90 18.97
CA GLU A 65 -1.57 15.11 18.04
C GLU A 65 -1.03 15.21 16.61
N PHE A 66 -0.74 16.42 16.16
CA PHE A 66 -0.19 16.70 14.84
C PHE A 66 1.21 16.10 14.65
N SER A 67 2.13 16.38 15.59
CA SER A 67 3.52 15.88 15.51
C SER A 67 3.59 14.36 15.57
N SER A 68 2.70 13.72 16.35
CA SER A 68 2.63 12.27 16.46
C SER A 68 2.28 11.57 15.14
N PHE A 69 1.54 12.22 14.24
CA PHE A 69 1.27 11.68 12.91
C PHE A 69 2.58 11.53 12.10
N PHE A 70 3.41 12.55 12.07
CA PHE A 70 4.66 12.53 11.31
C PHE A 70 5.69 11.59 11.94
N ALA A 71 5.76 11.57 13.27
CA ALA A 71 6.61 10.63 14.00
C ALA A 71 6.19 9.18 13.73
N ALA A 72 4.89 8.90 13.74
CA ALA A 72 4.35 7.57 13.41
C ALA A 72 4.61 7.20 11.95
N ALA A 73 4.48 8.15 11.02
CA ALA A 73 4.81 7.95 9.61
C ALA A 73 6.29 7.58 9.40
N LEU A 74 7.21 8.24 10.12
CA LEU A 74 8.63 7.92 10.10
C LEU A 74 8.90 6.49 10.60
N VAL A 75 8.30 6.08 11.72
CA VAL A 75 8.44 4.71 12.22
C VAL A 75 7.80 3.72 11.26
N ALA A 76 6.60 4.00 10.77
CA ALA A 76 5.89 3.14 9.84
C ALA A 76 6.66 2.92 8.53
N SER A 77 7.42 3.93 8.07
CA SER A 77 8.23 3.83 6.85
C SER A 77 9.30 2.73 6.90
N GLN A 78 9.67 2.27 8.09
CA GLN A 78 10.73 1.28 8.29
C GLN A 78 10.25 -0.17 8.03
N ASP A 79 8.94 -0.42 8.01
CA ASP A 79 8.36 -1.74 7.77
C ASP A 79 7.19 -1.67 6.78
N PRO A 80 7.15 -2.48 5.71
CA PRO A 80 6.09 -2.44 4.71
C PRO A 80 4.70 -2.80 5.24
N VAL A 81 4.61 -3.71 6.23
CA VAL A 81 3.33 -4.12 6.82
C VAL A 81 2.79 -2.98 7.67
N LEU A 82 3.67 -2.38 8.48
CA LEU A 82 3.33 -1.22 9.30
C LEU A 82 2.94 -0.03 8.43
N THR A 83 3.68 0.26 7.35
CA THR A 83 3.31 1.28 6.34
C THR A 83 1.87 1.06 5.86
N SER A 84 1.53 -0.15 5.44
CA SER A 84 0.20 -0.46 4.92
C SER A 84 -0.90 -0.29 5.97
N LYS A 85 -0.66 -0.78 7.19
CA LYS A 85 -1.63 -0.70 8.30
C LYS A 85 -1.84 0.73 8.78
N PHE A 86 -0.75 1.46 8.96
CA PHE A 86 -0.79 2.87 9.36
C PHE A 86 -1.52 3.72 8.31
N SER A 87 -1.13 3.61 7.03
CA SER A 87 -1.76 4.39 5.97
C SER A 87 -3.26 4.12 5.86
N LYS A 88 -3.66 2.86 5.98
CA LYS A 88 -5.08 2.49 5.97
C LYS A 88 -5.82 3.12 7.15
N LYS A 89 -5.26 3.05 8.36
CA LYS A 89 -5.93 3.56 9.56
C LYS A 89 -6.03 5.08 9.56
N GLU A 90 -5.01 5.79 9.09
CA GLU A 90 -5.04 7.24 8.96
C GLU A 90 -6.02 7.71 7.87
N ALA A 91 -6.09 7.01 6.74
CA ALA A 91 -7.08 7.30 5.71
C ALA A 91 -8.52 7.05 6.18
N GLU A 92 -8.77 5.97 6.95
CA GLU A 92 -10.06 5.71 7.59
C GLU A 92 -10.47 6.85 8.52
N ARG A 93 -9.54 7.29 9.38
CA ARG A 93 -9.76 8.40 10.32
C ARG A 93 -10.07 9.71 9.60
N ALA A 94 -9.28 10.04 8.58
CA ALA A 94 -9.52 11.22 7.77
C ALA A 94 -10.88 11.17 7.05
N LYS A 95 -11.26 9.99 6.53
CA LYS A 95 -12.57 9.80 5.91
C LYS A 95 -13.71 9.96 6.91
N GLU A 96 -13.55 9.51 8.15
CA GLU A 96 -14.56 9.70 9.21
C GLU A 96 -14.81 11.19 9.50
N PHE A 97 -13.79 12.05 9.47
CA PHE A 97 -13.95 13.49 9.53
C PHE A 97 -14.62 14.03 8.27
N PHE A 98 -14.11 13.68 7.10
CA PHE A 98 -14.62 14.16 5.82
C PHE A 98 -16.11 13.89 5.60
N VAL A 99 -16.59 12.72 6.00
CA VAL A 99 -18.01 12.35 5.90
C VAL A 99 -18.92 13.34 6.67
N ARG A 100 -18.43 13.90 7.76
CA ARG A 100 -19.18 14.81 8.63
C ARG A 100 -19.05 16.29 8.24
N GLU A 101 -18.18 16.60 7.29
CA GLU A 101 -17.99 17.97 6.83
C GLU A 101 -19.17 18.46 6.01
N GLU A 102 -19.41 19.75 6.09
CA GLU A 102 -20.41 20.44 5.26
C GLU A 102 -20.04 20.34 3.76
N PRO A 103 -21.03 20.30 2.85
CA PRO A 103 -20.78 20.11 1.42
C PRO A 103 -19.76 21.09 0.82
N LYS A 104 -19.78 22.36 1.24
CA LYS A 104 -18.80 23.36 0.78
C LYS A 104 -17.40 23.08 1.30
N ALA A 105 -17.27 22.70 2.57
CA ALA A 105 -15.99 22.33 3.17
C ALA A 105 -15.37 21.10 2.48
N LYS A 106 -16.18 20.12 2.07
CA LYS A 106 -15.70 18.97 1.29
C LYS A 106 -15.00 19.39 -0.01
N VAL A 107 -15.55 20.39 -0.71
CA VAL A 107 -14.92 20.94 -1.93
C VAL A 107 -13.55 21.54 -1.62
N GLU A 108 -13.46 22.35 -0.57
CA GLU A 108 -12.22 23.00 -0.14
C GLU A 108 -11.17 21.96 0.26
N ILE A 109 -11.56 20.96 1.06
CA ILE A 109 -10.70 19.89 1.52
C ILE A 109 -10.16 19.05 0.33
N MET A 110 -11.01 18.71 -0.63
CA MET A 110 -10.58 18.00 -1.85
C MET A 110 -9.54 18.81 -2.63
N THR A 111 -9.74 20.12 -2.71
CA THR A 111 -8.80 21.03 -3.40
C THR A 111 -7.48 21.13 -2.64
N GLU A 112 -7.50 21.34 -1.35
CA GLU A 112 -6.30 21.47 -0.51
C GLU A 112 -5.50 20.16 -0.42
N CYS A 113 -6.17 19.03 -0.24
CA CYS A 113 -5.50 17.76 -0.06
C CYS A 113 -4.97 17.15 -1.36
N PHE A 114 -5.69 17.33 -2.48
CA PHE A 114 -5.43 16.58 -3.70
C PHE A 114 -5.26 17.45 -4.95
N GLY A 115 -5.52 18.76 -4.87
CA GLY A 115 -5.53 19.64 -6.02
C GLY A 115 -6.71 19.38 -6.98
N ALA A 116 -7.72 18.64 -6.52
CA ALA A 116 -8.92 18.36 -7.29
C ALA A 116 -10.05 19.27 -6.81
N THR A 117 -10.63 20.05 -7.71
CA THR A 117 -11.66 21.07 -7.35
C THR A 117 -13.02 20.61 -7.86
N PRO A 118 -13.76 19.79 -7.07
CA PRO A 118 -15.15 19.52 -7.38
C PRO A 118 -15.99 20.79 -7.18
N SER A 119 -17.12 20.87 -7.86
CA SER A 119 -18.12 21.90 -7.66
C SER A 119 -19.36 21.29 -7.05
N LEU A 120 -19.94 21.98 -6.07
CA LEU A 120 -21.25 21.62 -5.54
C LEU A 120 -22.32 21.99 -6.58
N VAL A 121 -23.09 20.99 -7.01
CA VAL A 121 -24.12 21.18 -8.05
C VAL A 121 -25.48 21.45 -7.42
N ASP A 122 -25.88 20.58 -6.48
CA ASP A 122 -27.20 20.65 -5.86
C ASP A 122 -27.20 20.03 -4.46
N ILE A 123 -28.18 20.39 -3.65
CA ILE A 123 -28.49 19.75 -2.38
C ILE A 123 -29.99 19.44 -2.40
N ALA A 124 -30.33 18.20 -2.73
CA ALA A 124 -31.71 17.72 -2.75
C ALA A 124 -31.93 16.67 -1.65
N ASP A 125 -33.01 16.78 -0.91
CA ASP A 125 -33.38 15.82 0.17
C ASP A 125 -32.23 15.58 1.18
N GLY A 126 -31.44 16.62 1.48
CA GLY A 126 -30.29 16.53 2.39
C GLY A 126 -29.08 15.77 1.81
N ARG A 127 -29.09 15.47 0.49
CA ARG A 127 -27.98 14.84 -0.22
C ARG A 127 -27.32 15.81 -1.18
N ALA A 128 -26.01 15.97 -1.04
CA ALA A 128 -25.23 16.81 -1.93
C ALA A 128 -24.81 16.04 -3.19
N SER A 129 -24.86 16.74 -4.32
CA SER A 129 -24.35 16.29 -5.59
C SER A 129 -23.17 17.18 -6.01
N TYR A 130 -22.13 16.57 -6.55
CA TYR A 130 -20.91 17.25 -6.95
C TYR A 130 -20.60 16.95 -8.41
N SER A 131 -19.88 17.86 -9.03
CA SER A 131 -19.32 17.69 -10.35
C SER A 131 -17.84 17.99 -10.35
N ILE A 132 -17.09 17.30 -11.19
CA ILE A 132 -15.66 17.55 -11.40
C ILE A 132 -15.36 17.47 -12.89
N SER A 133 -14.51 18.36 -13.41
CA SER A 133 -14.10 18.25 -14.81
C SER A 133 -13.44 16.91 -15.09
N PHE A 134 -13.68 16.36 -16.26
CA PHE A 134 -13.07 15.12 -16.75
C PHE A 134 -11.54 15.11 -16.56
N GLU A 135 -10.87 16.22 -16.89
CA GLU A 135 -9.40 16.34 -16.75
C GLU A 135 -8.97 16.24 -15.29
N SER A 136 -9.64 16.97 -14.39
CA SER A 136 -9.35 16.94 -12.96
C SER A 136 -9.60 15.55 -12.37
N TYR A 137 -10.71 14.89 -12.77
CA TYR A 137 -11.00 13.52 -12.36
C TYR A 137 -9.91 12.56 -12.83
N LEU A 138 -9.55 12.56 -14.10
CA LEU A 138 -8.50 11.67 -14.61
C LEU A 138 -7.14 11.95 -13.98
N THR A 139 -6.79 13.22 -13.78
CA THR A 139 -5.55 13.60 -13.11
C THR A 139 -5.50 13.03 -11.70
N LEU A 140 -6.57 13.18 -10.92
CA LEU A 140 -6.68 12.66 -9.57
C LEU A 140 -6.55 11.13 -9.53
N VAL A 141 -7.38 10.43 -10.31
CA VAL A 141 -7.42 8.97 -10.25
C VAL A 141 -6.15 8.33 -10.82
N SER A 142 -5.54 8.93 -11.85
CA SER A 142 -4.30 8.44 -12.43
C SER A 142 -3.11 8.66 -11.51
N ARG A 143 -3.02 9.84 -10.88
CA ARG A 143 -1.95 10.19 -9.93
C ARG A 143 -1.85 9.18 -8.79
N TYR A 144 -2.98 8.72 -8.29
CA TYR A 144 -3.04 7.80 -7.16
C TYR A 144 -3.29 6.35 -7.56
N GLU A 145 -3.17 6.03 -8.86
CA GLU A 145 -3.39 4.68 -9.40
C GLU A 145 -4.75 4.05 -9.02
N LEU A 146 -5.77 4.87 -8.76
CA LEU A 146 -7.10 4.43 -8.33
C LEU A 146 -7.81 3.53 -9.37
N PRO A 147 -7.59 3.64 -10.71
CA PRO A 147 -8.25 2.77 -11.69
C PRO A 147 -7.90 1.28 -11.57
N ARG A 148 -6.94 0.89 -10.72
CA ARG A 148 -6.75 -0.51 -10.31
C ARG A 148 -8.01 -1.05 -9.62
N ASN A 149 -8.76 -0.21 -8.91
CA ASN A 149 -10.10 -0.51 -8.45
C ASN A 149 -11.09 -0.21 -9.59
N PRO A 150 -11.87 -1.21 -10.07
CA PRO A 150 -12.84 -1.02 -11.15
C PRO A 150 -13.86 0.10 -10.89
N LYS A 151 -14.10 0.44 -9.62
CA LYS A 151 -15.01 1.53 -9.21
C LYS A 151 -14.61 2.87 -9.82
N TRP A 152 -13.32 3.15 -9.98
CA TRP A 152 -12.80 4.43 -10.44
C TRP A 152 -12.50 4.49 -11.95
N LYS A 153 -12.85 3.43 -12.68
CA LYS A 153 -12.76 3.47 -14.15
C LYS A 153 -13.77 4.46 -14.70
N LEU A 154 -13.33 5.31 -15.61
CA LEU A 154 -14.18 6.33 -16.23
C LEU A 154 -15.47 5.75 -16.83
N ALA A 155 -15.39 4.56 -17.44
CA ALA A 155 -16.53 3.87 -18.03
C ALA A 155 -17.64 3.50 -17.01
N ARG A 156 -17.40 3.69 -15.72
CA ARG A 156 -18.37 3.47 -14.63
C ARG A 156 -18.86 4.75 -13.99
N GLN A 157 -18.40 5.90 -14.49
CA GLN A 157 -18.80 7.20 -13.97
C GLN A 157 -19.95 7.76 -14.78
N GLU A 158 -20.77 8.57 -14.12
CA GLU A 158 -21.76 9.38 -14.81
C GLU A 158 -21.03 10.58 -15.44
N LEU A 159 -20.97 10.59 -16.76
CA LEU A 159 -20.25 11.59 -17.56
C LEU A 159 -21.22 12.29 -18.52
N ASP A 160 -21.31 13.60 -18.41
CA ASP A 160 -22.01 14.46 -19.38
C ASP A 160 -21.15 15.66 -19.74
N ARG A 161 -21.02 15.94 -21.04
CA ARG A 161 -20.33 17.09 -21.62
C ARG A 161 -18.96 17.41 -21.00
N GLY A 162 -18.15 16.38 -20.74
CA GLY A 162 -16.81 16.55 -20.17
C GLY A 162 -16.80 16.78 -18.65
N THR A 163 -17.90 16.50 -17.99
CA THR A 163 -18.04 16.62 -16.52
C THR A 163 -18.46 15.29 -15.92
N VAL A 164 -17.77 14.87 -14.87
CA VAL A 164 -18.11 13.68 -14.08
C VAL A 164 -18.98 14.13 -12.91
N TYR A 165 -20.15 13.49 -12.77
CA TYR A 165 -21.09 13.75 -11.67
C TYR A 165 -20.97 12.65 -10.61
N MET A 166 -21.11 13.04 -9.34
CA MET A 166 -21.02 12.11 -8.22
C MET A 166 -21.87 12.56 -7.04
N GLY A 167 -22.54 11.61 -6.40
CA GLY A 167 -23.22 11.87 -5.13
C GLY A 167 -22.24 11.89 -3.95
N ASP A 168 -22.73 12.31 -2.79
CA ASP A 168 -21.93 12.49 -1.56
C ASP A 168 -21.16 11.23 -1.15
N ASN A 169 -21.81 10.07 -1.17
CA ASN A 169 -21.15 8.80 -0.85
C ASN A 169 -19.96 8.50 -1.77
N MET A 170 -20.12 8.83 -3.06
CA MET A 170 -19.05 8.58 -4.03
C MET A 170 -17.88 9.54 -3.82
N LEU A 171 -18.14 10.80 -3.51
CA LEU A 171 -17.11 11.78 -3.15
C LEU A 171 -16.38 11.35 -1.87
N ASN A 172 -17.12 10.89 -0.85
CA ASN A 172 -16.54 10.38 0.40
C ASN A 172 -15.61 9.17 0.17
N ASP A 173 -15.98 8.27 -0.74
CA ASP A 173 -15.16 7.11 -1.09
C ASP A 173 -13.92 7.51 -1.92
N LEU A 174 -14.08 8.46 -2.86
CA LEU A 174 -12.97 9.01 -3.63
C LEU A 174 -11.95 9.70 -2.74
N PHE A 175 -12.42 10.48 -1.76
CA PHE A 175 -11.58 11.07 -0.74
C PHE A 175 -10.80 9.99 0.03
N GLY A 176 -11.47 8.95 0.54
CA GLY A 176 -10.85 7.91 1.33
C GLY A 176 -9.76 7.13 0.57
N ASP A 177 -10.05 6.75 -0.68
CA ASP A 177 -9.08 6.04 -1.52
C ASP A 177 -7.89 6.93 -1.91
N SER A 178 -8.14 8.22 -2.17
CA SER A 178 -7.08 9.21 -2.43
C SER A 178 -6.22 9.47 -1.20
N ALA A 179 -6.83 9.60 -0.02
CA ALA A 179 -6.12 9.78 1.24
C ALA A 179 -5.21 8.58 1.55
N LEU A 180 -5.72 7.34 1.35
CA LEU A 180 -4.91 6.13 1.49
C LEU A 180 -3.66 6.16 0.60
N ALA A 181 -3.82 6.55 -0.66
CA ALA A 181 -2.72 6.62 -1.61
C ALA A 181 -1.69 7.68 -1.23
N VAL A 182 -2.15 8.90 -0.86
CA VAL A 182 -1.28 10.01 -0.43
C VAL A 182 -0.49 9.66 0.82
N VAL A 183 -1.16 9.13 1.85
CA VAL A 183 -0.49 8.74 3.10
C VAL A 183 0.53 7.63 2.83
N ALA A 184 0.17 6.60 2.07
CA ALA A 184 1.06 5.50 1.75
C ALA A 184 2.27 5.95 0.91
N GLU A 185 2.10 6.87 -0.02
CA GLU A 185 3.18 7.47 -0.80
C GLU A 185 4.08 8.33 0.10
N GLY A 186 3.49 9.19 0.92
CA GLY A 186 4.21 10.03 1.88
C GLY A 186 5.10 9.20 2.80
N VAL A 187 4.54 8.16 3.42
CA VAL A 187 5.28 7.25 4.31
C VAL A 187 6.43 6.54 3.57
N ARG A 188 6.19 6.04 2.35
CA ARG A 188 7.25 5.40 1.55
C ARG A 188 8.40 6.35 1.22
N ASN A 189 8.10 7.62 0.96
CA ASN A 189 9.11 8.62 0.64
C ASN A 189 9.99 8.97 1.86
N LEU A 190 9.44 8.92 3.08
CA LEU A 190 10.20 9.14 4.32
C LEU A 190 11.29 8.09 4.56
N ARG A 191 11.15 6.89 4.02
CA ARG A 191 12.14 5.80 4.14
C ARG A 191 13.53 6.17 3.60
N LYS A 192 13.61 7.15 2.71
CA LYS A 192 14.85 7.59 2.07
C LYS A 192 15.67 8.53 2.93
N GLY A 193 15.10 9.08 3.98
CA GLY A 193 15.76 10.04 4.88
C GLY A 193 16.42 9.37 6.10
N PRO A 194 17.22 10.15 6.88
CA PRO A 194 17.77 9.68 8.13
C PRO A 194 16.67 9.40 9.16
N PHE A 195 16.82 8.32 9.92
CA PHE A 195 15.87 7.96 10.97
C PHE A 195 16.24 8.64 12.29
N PRO A 196 15.32 9.40 12.92
CA PRO A 196 15.59 10.10 14.19
C PRO A 196 15.87 9.13 15.33
N LYS A 197 16.97 9.36 16.07
CA LYS A 197 17.39 8.52 17.20
C LYS A 197 16.34 8.45 18.31
N GLN A 198 15.59 9.52 18.51
CA GLN A 198 14.53 9.65 19.50
C GLN A 198 13.39 8.62 19.30
N LEU A 199 13.18 8.18 18.07
CA LEU A 199 12.13 7.22 17.71
C LEU A 199 12.60 5.74 17.71
N LEU A 200 13.87 5.47 18.04
CA LEU A 200 14.40 4.10 18.06
C LEU A 200 13.68 3.20 19.09
N GLY A 201 13.37 3.75 20.28
CA GLY A 201 12.59 3.04 21.30
C GLY A 201 11.22 2.64 20.78
N VAL A 202 10.44 3.60 20.27
CA VAL A 202 9.12 3.36 19.70
C VAL A 202 9.16 2.31 18.59
N LYS A 203 10.17 2.40 17.71
CA LYS A 203 10.36 1.40 16.65
C LYS A 203 10.55 0.00 17.23
N GLY A 204 11.39 -0.16 18.27
CA GLY A 204 11.61 -1.45 18.95
C GLY A 204 10.33 -2.01 19.55
N ASP A 205 9.62 -1.17 20.28
CA ASP A 205 8.39 -1.54 21.00
C ASP A 205 7.22 -1.89 20.08
N VAL A 206 7.10 -1.19 18.94
CA VAL A 206 6.00 -1.42 17.98
C VAL A 206 6.28 -2.61 17.06
N ILE A 207 7.53 -2.79 16.61
CA ILE A 207 7.88 -3.86 15.64
C ILE A 207 7.55 -5.26 16.16
N GLN A 208 7.65 -5.51 17.46
CA GLN A 208 7.27 -6.81 18.05
C GLN A 208 5.79 -7.17 17.84
N TYR A 209 4.93 -6.18 17.65
CA TYR A 209 3.50 -6.37 17.40
C TYR A 209 3.16 -6.37 15.91
N VAL A 210 4.10 -5.98 15.04
CA VAL A 210 3.89 -6.11 13.60
C VAL A 210 3.75 -7.61 13.31
N PRO A 211 2.61 -8.04 12.72
CA PRO A 211 2.48 -9.43 12.35
C PRO A 211 3.67 -9.80 11.49
N SER A 212 4.54 -10.66 11.99
CA SER A 212 5.50 -11.31 11.09
C SER A 212 4.67 -11.77 9.91
N PRO A 213 5.02 -11.41 8.66
CA PRO A 213 4.27 -11.91 7.54
C PRO A 213 4.21 -13.41 7.79
N LYS A 214 3.01 -13.91 8.19
CA LYS A 214 2.81 -15.34 8.38
C LYS A 214 3.45 -15.94 7.14
N PRO A 215 4.38 -16.89 7.26
CA PRO A 215 4.81 -17.59 6.08
C PRO A 215 3.50 -17.98 5.43
N LYS A 216 3.15 -17.35 4.30
CA LYS A 216 1.92 -17.69 3.58
C LYS A 216 2.09 -19.18 3.44
N THR A 217 1.31 -19.93 4.24
CA THR A 217 1.45 -21.38 4.27
C THR A 217 1.54 -21.76 2.81
N ASN A 218 2.59 -22.48 2.43
CA ASN A 218 2.93 -22.84 1.03
C ASN A 218 1.76 -23.53 0.30
N LYS A 219 0.61 -23.64 0.98
CA LYS A 219 -0.62 -24.30 0.49
C LYS A 219 -1.09 -23.80 -0.88
N GLY A 220 -0.90 -22.50 -1.19
CA GLY A 220 -1.26 -21.96 -2.51
C GLY A 220 -0.17 -22.07 -3.57
N TYR A 221 1.05 -22.47 -3.18
CA TYR A 221 2.23 -22.52 -4.04
C TYR A 221 2.94 -23.89 -4.03
N LEU A 222 2.24 -24.95 -3.57
CA LEU A 222 2.81 -26.30 -3.58
C LEU A 222 3.17 -26.73 -5.00
N TYR A 223 2.41 -26.28 -5.99
CA TYR A 223 2.71 -26.54 -7.38
C TYR A 223 4.11 -26.04 -7.78
N VAL A 224 4.61 -24.95 -7.16
CA VAL A 224 5.97 -24.43 -7.43
C VAL A 224 7.04 -25.34 -6.84
N GLU A 225 6.81 -25.88 -5.64
CA GLU A 225 7.72 -26.85 -5.03
C GLU A 225 7.81 -28.13 -5.90
N ASN A 226 6.64 -28.61 -6.34
CA ASN A 226 6.59 -29.75 -7.24
C ASN A 226 7.24 -29.45 -8.59
N LEU A 227 7.07 -28.24 -9.12
CA LEU A 227 7.72 -27.79 -10.36
C LEU A 227 9.25 -27.78 -10.23
N LEU A 228 9.78 -27.34 -9.08
CA LEU A 228 11.24 -27.33 -8.85
C LEU A 228 11.86 -28.75 -8.90
N VAL A 229 11.07 -29.76 -8.58
CA VAL A 229 11.49 -31.16 -8.61
C VAL A 229 11.27 -31.81 -10.01
N HIS A 230 10.33 -31.25 -10.80
CA HIS A 230 9.99 -31.74 -12.13
C HIS A 230 10.27 -30.66 -13.19
N PRO A 231 11.52 -30.43 -13.58
CA PRO A 231 11.90 -29.42 -14.55
C PRO A 231 11.25 -29.64 -15.92
N VAL A 232 10.89 -28.54 -16.57
CA VAL A 232 10.30 -28.57 -17.91
C VAL A 232 11.22 -27.88 -18.92
N SER A 233 11.31 -28.45 -20.09
CA SER A 233 12.17 -27.97 -21.19
C SER A 233 11.54 -26.80 -21.94
N ASP A 234 10.21 -26.72 -22.00
CA ASP A 234 9.48 -25.66 -22.70
C ASP A 234 8.97 -24.58 -21.75
N GLY A 235 8.81 -23.36 -22.24
CA GLY A 235 8.26 -22.22 -21.47
C GLY A 235 9.13 -21.71 -20.31
N ARG A 236 10.39 -22.15 -20.20
CA ARG A 236 11.33 -21.83 -19.12
C ARG A 236 11.42 -20.34 -18.79
N HIS A 237 11.50 -19.48 -19.81
CA HIS A 237 11.55 -18.04 -19.62
C HIS A 237 10.35 -17.53 -18.83
N ARG A 238 9.14 -17.97 -19.18
CA ARG A 238 7.90 -17.57 -18.49
C ARG A 238 7.84 -18.11 -17.07
N LEU A 239 8.21 -19.37 -16.87
CA LEU A 239 8.25 -19.97 -15.54
C LEU A 239 9.27 -19.27 -14.63
N VAL A 240 10.43 -18.88 -15.15
CA VAL A 240 11.45 -18.16 -14.37
C VAL A 240 10.93 -16.81 -13.90
N TRP A 241 10.44 -15.97 -14.82
CA TRP A 241 10.07 -14.60 -14.44
C TRP A 241 8.71 -14.47 -13.73
N LEU A 242 7.74 -15.34 -14.07
CA LEU A 242 6.39 -15.27 -13.53
C LEU A 242 6.24 -16.08 -12.23
N VAL A 243 6.93 -17.20 -12.12
CA VAL A 243 6.69 -18.19 -11.06
C VAL A 243 7.90 -18.35 -10.16
N LEU A 244 9.05 -18.78 -10.68
CA LEU A 244 10.17 -19.22 -9.86
C LEU A 244 10.88 -18.08 -9.15
N ALA A 245 11.22 -16.99 -9.84
CA ALA A 245 11.91 -15.85 -9.23
C ALA A 245 11.03 -15.18 -8.16
N PRO A 246 9.75 -14.82 -8.41
CA PRO A 246 8.86 -14.31 -7.38
C PRO A 246 8.68 -15.26 -6.19
N TYR A 247 8.59 -16.57 -6.44
CA TYR A 247 8.41 -17.55 -5.38
C TYR A 247 9.63 -17.66 -4.47
N LEU A 248 10.82 -17.89 -5.05
CA LEU A 248 12.03 -18.09 -4.26
C LEU A 248 12.41 -16.86 -3.45
N VAL A 249 12.23 -15.67 -4.02
CA VAL A 249 12.63 -14.41 -3.39
C VAL A 249 11.60 -13.91 -2.37
N ASN A 250 10.31 -13.92 -2.70
CA ASN A 250 9.29 -13.22 -1.91
C ASN A 250 8.40 -14.17 -1.09
N VAL A 251 8.33 -15.45 -1.45
CA VAL A 251 7.59 -16.47 -0.69
C VAL A 251 8.54 -17.28 0.18
N LYS A 252 9.62 -17.85 -0.41
CA LYS A 252 10.66 -18.57 0.33
C LYS A 252 11.67 -17.67 1.02
N ARG A 253 11.78 -16.40 0.60
CA ARG A 253 12.68 -15.38 1.17
C ARG A 253 14.16 -15.74 1.11
N LEU A 254 14.55 -16.46 0.09
CA LEU A 254 15.94 -16.75 -0.15
C LEU A 254 16.67 -15.45 -0.56
N ASP A 255 17.95 -15.35 -0.25
CA ASP A 255 18.82 -14.29 -0.80
C ASP A 255 18.92 -14.45 -2.34
N ASP A 256 19.45 -13.41 -3.00
CA ASP A 256 19.50 -13.39 -4.47
C ASP A 256 20.38 -14.49 -5.04
N GLU A 257 21.51 -14.78 -4.38
CA GLU A 257 22.48 -15.77 -4.83
C GLU A 257 21.89 -17.18 -4.75
N THR A 258 21.33 -17.54 -3.61
CA THR A 258 20.66 -18.83 -3.42
C THR A 258 19.46 -19.01 -4.37
N ALA A 259 18.69 -17.96 -4.61
CA ALA A 259 17.55 -17.99 -5.54
C ALA A 259 18.04 -18.21 -6.99
N ILE A 260 19.10 -17.49 -7.41
CA ILE A 260 19.73 -17.63 -8.71
C ILE A 260 20.26 -19.06 -8.92
N GLU A 261 20.96 -19.62 -7.93
CA GLU A 261 21.48 -20.98 -8.00
C GLU A 261 20.39 -22.04 -8.18
N LYS A 262 19.28 -21.93 -7.40
CA LYS A 262 18.14 -22.85 -7.53
C LYS A 262 17.47 -22.77 -8.89
N ILE A 263 17.31 -21.56 -9.45
CA ILE A 263 16.76 -21.40 -10.80
C ILE A 263 17.72 -21.95 -11.86
N ARG A 264 19.02 -21.76 -11.69
CA ARG A 264 20.03 -22.34 -12.59
C ARG A 264 19.99 -23.84 -12.57
N ALA A 265 19.92 -24.46 -11.39
CA ALA A 265 19.80 -25.92 -11.25
C ALA A 265 18.53 -26.43 -11.97
N PHE A 266 17.39 -25.74 -11.80
CA PHE A 266 16.16 -26.06 -12.52
C PHE A 266 16.31 -25.96 -14.04
N VAL A 267 16.91 -24.90 -14.54
CA VAL A 267 17.13 -24.67 -15.98
C VAL A 267 18.13 -25.68 -16.56
N ALA A 268 19.21 -26.00 -15.83
CA ALA A 268 20.19 -26.99 -16.23
C ALA A 268 19.58 -28.40 -16.29
N ALA A 269 18.78 -28.79 -15.31
CA ALA A 269 18.04 -30.07 -15.31
C ALA A 269 17.02 -30.16 -16.45
N ALA A 270 16.53 -29.01 -16.96
CA ALA A 270 15.69 -28.91 -18.14
C ALA A 270 16.48 -28.95 -19.48
N GLY A 271 17.78 -29.19 -19.45
CA GLY A 271 18.62 -29.40 -20.65
C GLY A 271 19.23 -28.16 -21.26
N GLU A 272 19.34 -27.02 -20.52
CA GLU A 272 19.95 -25.78 -21.02
C GLU A 272 21.26 -25.46 -20.31
N THR A 273 22.30 -25.16 -21.08
CA THR A 273 23.63 -24.82 -20.59
C THR A 273 23.98 -23.38 -20.97
N GLY A 274 23.95 -22.47 -19.98
CA GLY A 274 24.68 -21.21 -20.02
C GLY A 274 23.97 -19.93 -20.51
N ALA A 275 22.98 -20.00 -21.40
CA ALA A 275 22.42 -18.81 -22.08
C ALA A 275 21.52 -17.91 -21.18
N MET A 276 20.97 -18.41 -20.08
CA MET A 276 19.97 -17.71 -19.28
C MET A 276 20.51 -16.94 -18.06
N ARG A 277 21.82 -16.90 -17.84
CA ARG A 277 22.41 -16.31 -16.61
C ARG A 277 21.92 -14.90 -16.34
N ARG A 278 22.11 -13.98 -17.28
CA ARG A 278 21.70 -12.57 -17.14
C ARG A 278 20.19 -12.43 -16.98
N PHE A 279 19.42 -13.25 -17.67
CA PHE A 279 17.96 -13.25 -17.57
C PHE A 279 17.49 -13.67 -16.18
N ILE A 280 18.10 -14.73 -15.59
CA ILE A 280 17.77 -15.19 -14.23
C ILE A 280 18.12 -14.09 -13.20
N GLU A 281 19.35 -13.57 -13.25
CA GLU A 281 19.81 -12.50 -12.34
C GLU A 281 18.90 -11.27 -12.42
N TYR A 282 18.54 -10.84 -13.62
CA TYR A 282 17.63 -9.71 -13.81
C TYR A 282 16.25 -9.95 -13.16
N ASN A 283 15.65 -11.13 -13.40
CA ASN A 283 14.31 -11.42 -12.90
C ASN A 283 14.26 -11.65 -11.39
N VAL A 284 15.29 -12.23 -10.79
CA VAL A 284 15.43 -12.34 -9.33
C VAL A 284 15.47 -10.96 -8.68
N ARG A 285 16.34 -10.05 -9.16
CA ARG A 285 16.44 -8.69 -8.66
C ARG A 285 15.17 -7.87 -8.89
N ARG A 286 14.52 -8.04 -10.07
CA ARG A 286 13.25 -7.42 -10.38
C ARG A 286 12.14 -7.89 -9.45
N ALA A 287 12.04 -9.19 -9.20
CA ALA A 287 11.05 -9.78 -8.31
C ALA A 287 11.19 -9.21 -6.89
N ARG A 288 12.42 -9.13 -6.36
CA ARG A 288 12.71 -8.56 -5.04
C ARG A 288 12.35 -7.08 -4.97
N ARG A 289 12.88 -6.28 -5.89
CA ARG A 289 12.67 -4.83 -5.90
C ARG A 289 11.20 -4.43 -5.96
N ASN A 290 10.40 -5.18 -6.73
CA ASN A 290 9.00 -4.88 -6.94
C ASN A 290 8.05 -5.69 -6.03
N GLY A 291 8.56 -6.54 -5.14
CA GLY A 291 7.74 -7.37 -4.25
C GLY A 291 6.81 -8.33 -5.01
N LEU A 292 7.21 -8.81 -6.21
CA LEU A 292 6.35 -9.63 -7.06
C LEU A 292 6.05 -10.96 -6.38
N LEU A 293 4.80 -11.40 -6.43
CA LEU A 293 4.38 -12.71 -5.97
C LEU A 293 4.06 -13.60 -7.16
N PRO A 294 4.33 -14.91 -7.07
CA PRO A 294 3.91 -15.85 -8.10
C PRO A 294 2.38 -15.92 -8.12
N PRO A 295 1.75 -16.20 -9.27
CA PRO A 295 0.32 -16.46 -9.33
C PRO A 295 -0.02 -17.70 -8.48
N THR A 296 -1.21 -17.74 -7.90
CA THR A 296 -1.72 -18.97 -7.29
C THR A 296 -2.01 -20.01 -8.39
N PHE A 297 -2.11 -21.28 -8.04
CA PHE A 297 -2.43 -22.31 -9.03
C PHE A 297 -3.75 -22.06 -9.79
N SER A 298 -4.77 -21.52 -9.09
CA SER A 298 -6.03 -21.12 -9.72
C SER A 298 -5.85 -19.94 -10.66
N THR A 299 -5.13 -18.90 -10.24
CA THR A 299 -4.82 -17.73 -11.08
C THR A 299 -4.01 -18.12 -12.31
N LEU A 300 -3.04 -19.03 -12.13
CA LEU A 300 -2.26 -19.55 -13.26
C LEU A 300 -3.14 -20.23 -14.29
N LYS A 301 -4.13 -21.02 -13.85
CA LYS A 301 -5.07 -21.72 -14.73
C LYS A 301 -5.99 -20.76 -15.48
N THR A 302 -6.47 -19.68 -14.82
CA THR A 302 -7.48 -18.76 -15.40
C THR A 302 -6.87 -17.62 -16.20
N GLU A 303 -5.75 -17.06 -15.73
CA GLU A 303 -5.17 -15.83 -16.30
C GLU A 303 -3.92 -16.10 -17.16
N HIS A 304 -3.27 -17.24 -16.94
CA HIS A 304 -2.06 -17.66 -17.66
C HIS A 304 -2.17 -19.09 -18.17
N PRO A 305 -3.19 -19.45 -18.97
CA PRO A 305 -3.44 -20.81 -19.42
C PRO A 305 -2.28 -21.38 -20.23
N ASP A 306 -1.57 -20.54 -20.96
CA ASP A 306 -0.37 -20.88 -21.72
C ASP A 306 0.78 -21.37 -20.82
N VAL A 307 0.94 -20.81 -19.62
CA VAL A 307 1.93 -21.27 -18.62
C VAL A 307 1.39 -22.49 -17.85
N TYR A 308 0.09 -22.52 -17.58
CA TYR A 308 -0.54 -23.65 -16.89
C TYR A 308 -0.37 -24.97 -17.68
N TRP A 309 -0.53 -24.95 -18.99
CA TRP A 309 -0.39 -26.14 -19.84
C TRP A 309 1.07 -26.60 -20.01
N LEU A 310 2.05 -25.79 -19.61
CA LEU A 310 3.45 -26.20 -19.55
C LEU A 310 3.80 -26.99 -18.28
N LEU A 311 2.92 -26.97 -17.25
CA LEU A 311 3.19 -27.68 -16.01
C LEU A 311 3.14 -29.21 -16.25
N PRO A 312 4.07 -29.98 -15.67
CA PRO A 312 4.03 -31.43 -15.69
C PRO A 312 2.73 -31.99 -15.12
N LYS A 313 2.30 -33.12 -15.64
CA LYS A 313 1.07 -33.80 -15.15
C LYS A 313 1.16 -34.13 -13.68
N GLU A 314 2.32 -34.43 -13.16
CA GLU A 314 2.62 -34.72 -11.76
C GLU A 314 2.35 -33.47 -10.87
N VAL A 315 2.70 -32.29 -11.37
CA VAL A 315 2.45 -31.00 -10.70
C VAL A 315 0.95 -30.71 -10.64
N ILE A 316 0.25 -30.92 -11.76
CA ILE A 316 -1.20 -30.71 -11.86
C ILE A 316 -1.97 -31.71 -10.97
N ALA A 317 -1.59 -33.00 -11.01
CA ALA A 317 -2.21 -34.04 -10.21
C ALA A 317 -2.00 -33.85 -8.70
N GLY A 318 -0.82 -33.40 -8.28
CA GLY A 318 -0.52 -33.09 -6.90
C GLY A 318 -1.38 -31.97 -6.29
N GLU A 319 -1.81 -31.01 -7.10
CA GLU A 319 -2.75 -29.96 -6.67
C GLU A 319 -4.22 -30.45 -6.68
N ALA A 320 -4.57 -31.34 -7.59
CA ALA A 320 -5.93 -31.93 -7.66
C ALA A 320 -6.21 -32.85 -6.46
N ALA A 321 -5.24 -33.68 -6.07
CA ALA A 321 -5.35 -34.59 -4.92
C ALA A 321 -5.56 -33.86 -3.60
N LYS A 322 -5.05 -32.62 -3.44
CA LYS A 322 -5.27 -31.78 -2.27
C LYS A 322 -6.67 -31.22 -2.16
N LYS A 323 -7.35 -30.92 -3.27
CA LYS A 323 -8.73 -30.43 -3.24
C LYS A 323 -9.70 -31.49 -2.77
N GLY A 324 -9.42 -32.77 -3.10
CA GLY A 324 -10.24 -33.90 -2.64
C GLY A 324 -10.05 -34.30 -1.19
N ALA A 325 -8.92 -33.94 -0.57
CA ALA A 325 -8.64 -34.23 0.85
C ALA A 325 -9.17 -33.16 1.83
N LEU A 326 -9.75 -32.08 1.32
CA LEU A 326 -10.29 -30.93 2.08
C LEU A 326 -11.83 -30.80 1.97
N GLN A 327 -12.50 -31.74 1.30
CA GLN A 327 -13.93 -31.99 1.31
C GLN A 327 -14.24 -33.20 2.22
#